data_4dcb948a2b773dab538e787fc3b79aa1
#
_entry.id   4dcb948a2b773dab538e787fc3b79aa1
#
_cell.length_a   1.000
_cell.length_b   1.000
_cell.length_c   1.000
_cell.angle_alpha   90.00
_cell.angle_beta   90.00
_cell.angle_gamma   90.00
#
_symmetry.space_group_name_H-M   'P 1'
#
loop_
_entity.id
_entity.type
_entity.pdbx_description
1 polymer ?
#
loop_
_entity_poly.entity_id
_entity_poly.type
_entity_poly.pdbx_seq_one_letter_code
_entity_poly.pdbx_strand_id
1 'polypeptide(L)'
;MRSFKVQERAADIGFDWDSIDGAFAKVVEEWNEVLDAISLNKGGDREAIEEELGDILFAIVNVCRFLDVNPEVALNKTINKFIDRFNYMETRSKELKIDLKEMSLEEMDILWDEAKLHNNRKNDKTSKKEGF
;
A
#
# COMPACT_ATOMS: atom_id res chain seq x y z
N MET A 1 -13.33 5.92 6.30
CA MET A 1 -12.14 6.81 6.34
C MET A 1 -12.58 8.26 6.18
N ARG A 2 -12.07 9.12 7.04
CA ARG A 2 -12.45 10.54 7.05
C ARG A 2 -12.13 11.28 5.76
N SER A 3 -10.95 11.05 5.19
CA SER A 3 -10.53 11.69 3.93
C SER A 3 -11.45 11.36 2.78
N PHE A 4 -11.91 10.13 2.69
CA PHE A 4 -12.87 9.68 1.67
C PHE A 4 -14.20 10.43 1.81
N LYS A 5 -14.73 10.52 3.01
CA LYS A 5 -16.01 11.20 3.29
C LYS A 5 -15.96 12.71 3.00
N VAL A 6 -14.85 13.34 3.33
CA VAL A 6 -14.63 14.77 3.03
C VAL A 6 -14.62 15.02 1.53
N GLN A 7 -13.95 14.13 0.78
CA GLN A 7 -13.92 14.22 -0.68
C GLN A 7 -15.28 13.99 -1.32
N GLU A 8 -16.04 13.01 -0.83
CA GLU A 8 -17.41 12.77 -1.30
C GLU A 8 -18.28 14.01 -1.11
N ARG A 9 -18.20 14.62 0.06
CA ARG A 9 -18.96 15.83 0.35
C ARG A 9 -18.59 16.99 -0.57
N ALA A 10 -17.31 17.17 -0.84
CA ALA A 10 -16.83 18.20 -1.77
C ALA A 10 -17.36 17.94 -3.19
N ALA A 11 -17.28 16.69 -3.63
CA ALA A 11 -17.77 16.25 -4.94
C ALA A 11 -19.28 16.49 -5.09
N ASP A 12 -20.07 16.22 -4.05
CA ASP A 12 -21.51 16.44 -4.04
C ASP A 12 -21.89 17.90 -4.27
N ILE A 13 -21.04 18.82 -3.86
CA ILE A 13 -21.22 20.27 -4.06
C ILE A 13 -20.75 20.71 -5.45
N GLY A 14 -20.04 19.85 -6.16
CA GLY A 14 -19.46 20.12 -7.48
C GLY A 14 -17.97 20.45 -7.48
N PHE A 15 -17.33 20.37 -6.31
CA PHE A 15 -15.88 20.56 -6.23
C PHE A 15 -15.16 19.22 -6.39
N ASP A 16 -14.92 18.87 -7.65
CA ASP A 16 -14.31 17.61 -8.02
C ASP A 16 -13.62 17.71 -9.39
N TRP A 17 -12.78 16.71 -9.69
CA TRP A 17 -12.23 16.54 -11.03
C TRP A 17 -13.34 16.10 -11.99
N ASP A 18 -13.25 16.53 -13.24
CA ASP A 18 -14.22 16.12 -14.28
C ASP A 18 -14.11 14.65 -14.63
N SER A 19 -12.92 14.06 -14.46
CA SER A 19 -12.67 12.65 -14.74
C SER A 19 -11.55 12.13 -13.84
N ILE A 20 -11.40 10.80 -13.82
CA ILE A 20 -10.33 10.11 -13.08
C ILE A 20 -8.94 10.55 -13.53
N ASP A 21 -8.79 11.03 -14.77
CA ASP A 21 -7.49 11.47 -15.30
C ASP A 21 -6.91 12.62 -14.46
N GLY A 22 -7.75 13.55 -14.01
CA GLY A 22 -7.35 14.61 -13.10
C GLY A 22 -6.87 14.10 -11.75
N ALA A 23 -7.55 13.08 -11.22
CA ALA A 23 -7.16 12.46 -9.95
C ALA A 23 -5.81 11.72 -10.08
N PHE A 24 -5.56 11.01 -11.18
CA PHE A 24 -4.28 10.37 -11.44
C PHE A 24 -3.15 11.40 -11.60
N ALA A 25 -3.39 12.46 -12.36
CA ALA A 25 -2.40 13.52 -12.55
C ALA A 25 -2.01 14.15 -11.21
N LYS A 26 -2.97 14.30 -10.31
CA LYS A 26 -2.71 14.84 -8.97
C LYS A 26 -1.80 13.93 -8.14
N VAL A 27 -1.96 12.61 -8.22
CA VAL A 27 -1.06 11.66 -7.54
C VAL A 27 0.38 11.85 -8.03
N VAL A 28 0.57 11.96 -9.34
CA VAL A 28 1.91 12.18 -9.93
C VAL A 28 2.49 13.52 -9.48
N GLU A 29 1.70 14.57 -9.49
CA GLU A 29 2.10 15.91 -9.03
C GLU A 29 2.56 15.87 -7.57
N GLU A 30 1.76 15.27 -6.68
CA GLU A 30 2.07 15.19 -5.25
C GLU A 30 3.29 14.31 -4.98
N TRP A 31 3.48 13.25 -5.77
CA TRP A 31 4.69 12.44 -5.66
C TRP A 31 5.95 13.26 -5.97
N ASN A 32 5.91 14.08 -7.01
CA ASN A 32 7.02 14.96 -7.35
C ASN A 32 7.26 16.01 -6.26
N GLU A 33 6.20 16.52 -5.62
CA GLU A 33 6.34 17.44 -4.49
C GLU A 33 7.03 16.77 -3.29
N VAL A 34 6.75 15.48 -3.04
CA VAL A 34 7.46 14.72 -2.00
C VAL A 34 8.94 14.65 -2.32
N LEU A 35 9.29 14.31 -3.57
CA LEU A 35 10.69 14.22 -4.00
C LEU A 35 11.41 15.57 -3.88
N ASP A 36 10.75 16.65 -4.27
CA ASP A 36 11.29 18.00 -4.16
C ASP A 36 11.52 18.39 -2.69
N ALA A 37 10.57 18.09 -1.81
CA ALA A 37 10.71 18.39 -0.39
C ALA A 37 11.90 17.65 0.24
N ILE A 38 12.14 16.40 -0.14
CA ILE A 38 13.29 15.62 0.33
C ILE A 38 14.59 16.22 -0.22
N SER A 39 14.61 16.56 -1.49
CA SER A 39 15.78 17.06 -2.21
C SER A 39 16.22 18.43 -1.72
N LEU A 40 15.28 19.38 -1.64
CA LEU A 40 15.55 20.78 -1.25
C LEU A 40 15.97 20.92 0.21
N ASN A 41 15.39 20.13 1.08
CA ASN A 41 15.63 20.22 2.53
C ASN A 41 16.59 19.13 3.02
N LYS A 42 17.13 18.30 2.14
CA LYS A 42 18.01 17.16 2.47
C LYS A 42 17.43 16.28 3.58
N GLY A 43 16.08 16.14 3.60
CA GLY A 43 15.38 15.44 4.66
C GLY A 43 15.32 16.18 5.99
N GLY A 44 15.79 17.46 6.05
CA GLY A 44 15.89 18.22 7.29
C GLY A 44 14.61 18.91 7.74
N ASP A 45 13.65 19.16 6.84
CA ASP A 45 12.36 19.77 7.19
C ASP A 45 11.28 18.70 7.26
N ARG A 46 11.11 18.18 8.46
CA ARG A 46 10.16 17.10 8.72
C ARG A 46 8.70 17.53 8.52
N GLU A 47 8.37 18.76 8.88
CA GLU A 47 7.00 19.28 8.71
C GLU A 47 6.62 19.40 7.24
N ALA A 48 7.52 19.87 6.39
CA ALA A 48 7.30 19.97 4.96
C ALA A 48 7.11 18.59 4.33
N ILE A 49 7.93 17.61 4.70
CA ILE A 49 7.84 16.23 4.24
C ILE A 49 6.50 15.60 4.69
N GLU A 50 6.13 15.81 5.93
CA GLU A 50 4.85 15.32 6.48
C GLU A 50 3.66 15.89 5.71
N GLU A 51 3.67 17.19 5.40
CA GLU A 51 2.62 17.84 4.61
C GLU A 51 2.50 17.21 3.23
N GLU A 52 3.62 17.05 2.51
CA GLU A 52 3.61 16.49 1.17
C GLU A 52 3.21 15.01 1.16
N LEU A 53 3.62 14.24 2.17
CA LEU A 53 3.16 12.85 2.32
C LEU A 53 1.66 12.78 2.59
N GLY A 54 1.13 13.70 3.39
CA GLY A 54 -0.31 13.82 3.60
C GLY A 54 -1.06 14.11 2.31
N ASP A 55 -0.53 15.02 1.51
CA ASP A 55 -1.13 15.41 0.23
C ASP A 55 -1.18 14.24 -0.77
N ILE A 56 -0.10 13.44 -0.87
CA ILE A 56 -0.12 12.27 -1.76
C ILE A 56 -1.09 11.19 -1.26
N LEU A 57 -1.16 10.95 0.05
CA LEU A 57 -2.13 10.00 0.61
C LEU A 57 -3.56 10.44 0.29
N PHE A 58 -3.86 11.72 0.44
CA PHE A 58 -5.16 12.29 0.12
C PHE A 58 -5.49 12.13 -1.37
N ALA A 59 -4.53 12.38 -2.24
CA ALA A 59 -4.69 12.19 -3.69
C ALA A 59 -4.95 10.72 -4.06
N ILE A 60 -4.28 9.77 -3.40
CA ILE A 60 -4.51 8.33 -3.61
C ILE A 60 -5.92 7.94 -3.17
N VAL A 61 -6.39 8.45 -2.03
CA VAL A 61 -7.77 8.19 -1.57
C VAL A 61 -8.79 8.71 -2.61
N ASN A 62 -8.50 9.84 -3.25
CA ASN A 62 -9.38 10.38 -4.28
C ASN A 62 -9.46 9.48 -5.52
N VAL A 63 -8.34 8.89 -5.94
CA VAL A 63 -8.34 7.86 -7.00
C VAL A 63 -9.21 6.67 -6.60
N CYS A 64 -9.11 6.22 -5.36
CA CYS A 64 -9.97 5.14 -4.85
C CYS A 64 -11.45 5.49 -4.96
N ARG A 65 -11.81 6.72 -4.64
CA ARG A 65 -13.19 7.19 -4.74
C ARG A 65 -13.70 7.12 -6.19
N PHE A 66 -12.92 7.55 -7.16
CA PHE A 66 -13.27 7.48 -8.58
C PHE A 66 -13.45 6.04 -9.06
N LEU A 67 -12.68 5.10 -8.51
CA LEU A 67 -12.73 3.68 -8.88
C LEU A 67 -13.73 2.88 -8.04
N ASP A 68 -14.45 3.52 -7.14
CA ASP A 68 -15.37 2.88 -6.21
C ASP A 68 -14.69 1.79 -5.37
N VAL A 69 -13.48 2.09 -4.93
CA VAL A 69 -12.68 1.21 -4.06
C VAL A 69 -12.59 1.83 -2.68
N ASN A 70 -12.89 1.03 -1.65
CA ASN A 70 -12.70 1.48 -0.27
C ASN A 70 -11.19 1.42 0.07
N PRO A 71 -10.54 2.56 0.34
CA PRO A 71 -9.09 2.59 0.57
C PRO A 71 -8.67 1.83 1.83
N GLU A 72 -9.48 1.80 2.89
CA GLU A 72 -9.18 1.04 4.10
C GLU A 72 -9.22 -0.46 3.83
N VAL A 73 -10.21 -0.92 3.09
CA VAL A 73 -10.33 -2.33 2.70
C VAL A 73 -9.14 -2.74 1.82
N ALA A 74 -8.79 -1.91 0.84
CA ALA A 74 -7.64 -2.16 -0.03
C ALA A 74 -6.34 -2.26 0.77
N LEU A 75 -6.11 -1.32 1.69
CA LEU A 75 -4.91 -1.31 2.53
C LEU A 75 -4.88 -2.52 3.47
N ASN A 76 -6.01 -2.87 4.07
CA ASN A 76 -6.11 -4.03 4.97
C ASN A 76 -5.78 -5.34 4.25
N LYS A 77 -6.20 -5.49 3.01
CA LYS A 77 -5.82 -6.67 2.19
C LYS A 77 -4.31 -6.78 2.03
N THR A 78 -3.63 -5.67 1.79
CA THR A 78 -2.18 -5.62 1.67
C THR A 78 -1.50 -5.92 3.00
N ILE A 79 -2.01 -5.35 4.10
CA ILE A 79 -1.49 -5.61 5.44
C ILE A 79 -1.59 -7.10 5.78
N ASN A 80 -2.74 -7.72 5.57
CA ASN A 80 -2.96 -9.13 5.85
C ASN A 80 -2.06 -10.03 5.00
N LYS A 81 -1.92 -9.69 3.73
CA LYS A 81 -1.02 -10.39 2.81
C LYS A 81 0.44 -10.33 3.30
N PHE A 82 0.89 -9.16 3.75
CA PHE A 82 2.23 -8.99 4.31
C PHE A 82 2.42 -9.84 5.57
N ILE A 83 1.46 -9.80 6.49
CA ILE A 83 1.49 -10.58 7.74
C ILE A 83 1.59 -12.08 7.44
N ASP A 84 0.78 -12.58 6.53
CA ASP A 84 0.76 -14.00 6.15
C ASP A 84 2.12 -14.44 5.58
N ARG A 85 2.69 -13.63 4.70
CA ARG A 85 4.01 -13.91 4.11
C ARG A 85 5.13 -13.84 5.14
N PHE A 86 5.08 -12.85 6.03
CA PHE A 86 6.08 -12.71 7.08
C PHE A 86 6.01 -13.88 8.07
N ASN A 87 4.80 -14.32 8.44
CA ASN A 87 4.60 -15.49 9.27
C ASN A 87 5.19 -16.76 8.63
N TYR A 88 5.02 -16.91 7.30
CA TYR A 88 5.65 -17.99 6.56
C TYR A 88 7.17 -17.94 6.69
N MET A 89 7.76 -16.74 6.50
CA MET A 89 9.20 -16.55 6.64
C MET A 89 9.71 -16.93 8.02
N GLU A 90 9.00 -16.53 9.08
CA GLU A 90 9.35 -16.87 10.45
C GLU A 90 9.30 -18.38 10.68
N THR A 91 8.26 -19.06 10.20
CA THR A 91 8.12 -20.51 10.31
C THR A 91 9.24 -21.22 9.55
N ARG A 92 9.53 -20.77 8.35
CA ARG A 92 10.56 -21.35 7.51
C ARG A 92 11.95 -21.17 8.10
N SER A 93 12.23 -20.01 8.71
CA SER A 93 13.50 -19.75 9.37
C SER A 93 13.73 -20.72 10.53
N LYS A 94 12.67 -21.00 11.30
CA LYS A 94 12.74 -21.99 12.40
C LYS A 94 13.05 -23.40 11.88
N GLU A 95 12.45 -23.80 10.76
CA GLU A 95 12.74 -25.10 10.12
C GLU A 95 14.18 -25.18 9.65
N LEU A 96 14.71 -24.09 9.12
CA LEU A 96 16.10 -23.99 8.66
C LEU A 96 17.09 -23.78 9.81
N LYS A 97 16.59 -23.53 11.03
CA LYS A 97 17.39 -23.25 12.23
C LYS A 97 18.32 -22.03 12.07
N ILE A 98 17.89 -21.05 11.30
CA ILE A 98 18.59 -19.79 11.09
C ILE A 98 17.64 -18.67 11.49
N ASP A 99 18.04 -17.82 12.46
CA ASP A 99 17.25 -16.66 12.86
C ASP A 99 17.17 -15.66 11.70
N LEU A 100 15.98 -15.09 11.45
CA LEU A 100 15.81 -14.07 10.44
C LEU A 100 16.76 -12.90 10.61
N LYS A 101 17.08 -12.54 11.85
CA LYS A 101 18.05 -11.47 12.16
C LYS A 101 19.45 -11.76 11.65
N GLU A 102 19.79 -13.02 11.50
CA GLU A 102 21.10 -13.49 11.02
C GLU A 102 21.13 -13.64 9.49
N MET A 103 19.98 -13.51 8.82
CA MET A 103 19.90 -13.62 7.37
C MET A 103 20.26 -12.32 6.68
N SER A 104 20.87 -12.43 5.49
CA SER A 104 21.02 -11.31 4.59
C SER A 104 19.66 -10.93 3.98
N LEU A 105 19.54 -9.72 3.47
CA LEU A 105 18.34 -9.29 2.77
C LEU A 105 18.03 -10.20 1.58
N GLU A 106 19.07 -10.65 0.85
CA GLU A 106 18.92 -11.57 -0.27
C GLU A 106 18.32 -12.92 0.15
N GLU A 107 18.76 -13.45 1.30
CA GLU A 107 18.22 -14.69 1.87
C GLU A 107 16.75 -14.49 2.30
N MET A 108 16.44 -13.35 2.91
CA MET A 108 15.06 -13.01 3.28
C MET A 108 14.17 -12.89 2.04
N ASP A 109 14.66 -12.29 0.96
CA ASP A 109 13.91 -12.16 -0.29
C ASP A 109 13.57 -13.51 -0.91
N ILE A 110 14.45 -14.49 -0.80
CA ILE A 110 14.18 -15.86 -1.24
C ILE A 110 13.00 -16.44 -0.46
N LEU A 111 12.98 -16.28 0.87
CA LEU A 111 11.88 -16.73 1.70
C LEU A 111 10.58 -15.99 1.39
N TRP A 112 10.67 -14.70 1.10
CA TRP A 112 9.52 -13.90 0.70
C TRP A 112 8.90 -14.41 -0.60
N ASP A 113 9.73 -14.74 -1.60
CA ASP A 113 9.26 -15.29 -2.87
C ASP A 113 8.63 -16.67 -2.68
N GLU A 114 9.20 -17.51 -1.82
CA GLU A 114 8.59 -18.79 -1.41
C GLU A 114 7.21 -18.55 -0.77
N ALA A 115 7.10 -17.56 0.10
CA ALA A 115 5.86 -17.19 0.78
C ALA A 115 4.77 -16.81 -0.23
N LYS A 116 5.11 -16.04 -1.26
CA LYS A 116 4.17 -15.68 -2.33
C LYS A 116 3.59 -16.91 -3.01
N LEU A 117 4.42 -17.86 -3.36
CA LEU A 117 4.01 -19.10 -4.01
C LEU A 117 3.15 -19.97 -3.09
N HIS A 118 3.52 -20.06 -1.82
CA HIS A 118 2.78 -20.81 -0.81
C HIS A 118 1.37 -20.24 -0.61
N ASN A 119 1.26 -18.93 -0.46
CA ASN A 119 -0.02 -18.26 -0.25
C ASN A 119 -0.93 -18.35 -1.48
N ASN A 120 -0.36 -18.24 -2.68
CA ASN A 120 -1.12 -18.41 -3.93
C ASN A 120 -1.72 -19.82 -4.02
N ARG A 121 -0.94 -20.87 -3.71
CA ARG A 121 -1.42 -22.25 -3.68
C ARG A 121 -2.52 -22.47 -2.65
N LYS A 122 -2.39 -21.85 -1.49
CA LYS A 122 -3.40 -21.91 -0.43
C LYS A 122 -4.72 -21.25 -0.86
N ASN A 123 -4.64 -20.10 -1.49
CA ASN A 123 -5.79 -19.37 -2.02
C ASN A 123 -6.48 -20.16 -3.13
N ASP A 124 -5.73 -20.77 -4.03
CA ASP A 124 -6.26 -21.61 -5.09
C ASP A 124 -7.04 -22.81 -4.52
N LYS A 125 -6.49 -23.46 -3.50
CA LYS A 125 -7.16 -24.58 -2.83
C LYS A 125 -8.45 -24.13 -2.13
N THR A 126 -8.43 -22.96 -1.51
CA THR A 126 -9.61 -22.39 -0.83
C THR A 126 -10.67 -22.02 -1.86
N SER A 127 -10.30 -21.38 -2.95
CA SER A 127 -11.21 -21.05 -4.06
C SER A 127 -11.85 -22.28 -4.68
N LYS A 128 -11.08 -23.37 -4.86
CA LYS A 128 -11.58 -24.63 -5.38
C LYS A 128 -12.56 -25.30 -4.41
N LYS A 129 -12.38 -25.15 -3.11
CA LYS A 129 -13.30 -25.68 -2.07
C LYS A 129 -14.60 -24.87 -2.01
N GLU A 130 -14.52 -23.56 -2.21
CA GLU A 130 -15.68 -22.66 -2.19
C GLU A 130 -16.50 -22.76 -3.48
N GLY A 131 -15.91 -23.24 -4.57
CA GLY A 131 -16.56 -23.46 -5.85
C GLY A 131 -17.47 -24.70 -5.93
N PHE A 132 -17.61 -25.42 -4.81
CA PHE A 132 -18.53 -26.53 -4.65
C PHE A 132 -19.68 -26.16 -3.75
#